data_164179a8b82ddcdc69882762fe8d006a
#
_entry.id   164179a8b82ddcdc69882762fe8d006a
#
_cell.length_a   1.000
_cell.length_b   1.000
_cell.length_c   1.000
_cell.angle_alpha   90.00
_cell.angle_beta   90.00
_cell.angle_gamma   90.00
#
_symmetry.space_group_name_H-M   'P 1'
#
loop_
_entity.id
_entity.type
_entity.pdbx_description
1 polymer ?
#
loop_
_entity_poly.entity_id
_entity_poly.type
_entity_poly.pdbx_seq_one_letter_code
_entity_poly.pdbx_strand_id
1 'polypeptide(L)'
;MKSNEGGLWTITLFATNEIPSVVVTFVALIMFLQMGMGVAMSTLFAALLLLPWVGQPLMRRFMPGAEGGRMWLHMVEAMIATILLTFALTMDYGKCWCVVMLMAISILSAWHDLQARRYYKRRTMYARESYHGLLRTLSSQMATVLTYGLMIMAVGVLQIYFRQRAVTYSWALGCYILAGVYLLLTMANVLLLRTPGNPASPMPQRWPWQHVGWAWQSVLLAMMLLPQGLMFYSRTIFLLARPQYGGVGCTLQEIGFAQGTIGVIAFLLGVAMGRSMQYRYGEESMRLPLTICLGLSPMVYLTMTQYIPDGLWTLSAYTFMAQLLFGLGLNACRKYIENISGERYQNVVNPLYIPVISLCLLLPMALSGFLLERMSYEHFFLMDALCAPIAWIGILLFSIVMRKRA
;
A
#
# COMPACT_ATOMS: atom_id res chain seq x y z
N MET A 1 -2.18 -15.80 -35.15
CA MET A 1 -1.34 -16.58 -34.23
C MET A 1 -1.66 -16.14 -32.81
N LYS A 2 -2.44 -16.92 -32.06
CA LYS A 2 -2.67 -16.69 -30.62
C LYS A 2 -1.39 -17.14 -29.90
N SER A 3 -0.51 -16.21 -29.56
CA SER A 3 0.64 -16.53 -28.70
C SER A 3 0.11 -16.91 -27.33
N ASN A 4 0.30 -18.16 -26.96
CA ASN A 4 0.17 -18.66 -25.59
C ASN A 4 1.33 -18.05 -24.77
N GLU A 5 1.37 -16.71 -24.66
CA GLU A 5 2.36 -16.03 -23.83
C GLU A 5 1.96 -16.29 -22.38
N GLY A 6 2.72 -17.17 -21.73
CA GLY A 6 2.51 -17.49 -20.32
C GLY A 6 2.48 -16.21 -19.44
N GLY A 7 1.73 -16.23 -18.37
CA GLY A 7 1.55 -15.09 -17.45
C GLY A 7 2.80 -14.69 -16.64
N LEU A 8 3.96 -15.36 -16.83
CA LEU A 8 5.19 -15.14 -16.07
C LEU A 8 5.68 -13.69 -16.11
N TRP A 9 5.61 -13.03 -17.28
CA TRP A 9 6.00 -11.61 -17.40
C TRP A 9 5.15 -10.67 -16.54
N THR A 10 3.86 -11.01 -16.31
CA THR A 10 2.97 -10.24 -15.42
C THR A 10 3.40 -10.42 -13.97
N ILE A 11 3.78 -11.64 -13.60
CA ILE A 11 4.21 -11.97 -12.24
C ILE A 11 5.50 -11.22 -11.92
N THR A 12 6.52 -11.32 -12.75
CA THR A 12 7.82 -10.68 -12.51
C THR A 12 7.72 -9.16 -12.52
N LEU A 13 6.98 -8.58 -13.46
CA LEU A 13 6.78 -7.13 -13.56
C LEU A 13 6.11 -6.54 -12.32
N PHE A 14 5.05 -7.18 -11.81
CA PHE A 14 4.35 -6.64 -10.64
C PHE A 14 5.01 -7.02 -9.32
N ALA A 15 5.82 -8.07 -9.26
CA ALA A 15 6.68 -8.33 -8.13
C ALA A 15 7.78 -7.25 -7.99
N THR A 16 8.47 -6.90 -9.08
CA THR A 16 9.46 -5.80 -9.05
C THR A 16 8.81 -4.44 -8.76
N ASN A 17 7.57 -4.24 -9.18
CA ASN A 17 6.83 -3.02 -8.87
C ASN A 17 6.50 -2.90 -7.38
N GLU A 18 6.09 -3.99 -6.75
CA GLU A 18 5.57 -3.98 -5.38
C GLU A 18 6.68 -3.94 -4.32
N ILE A 19 7.79 -4.65 -4.52
CA ILE A 19 8.87 -4.75 -3.52
C ILE A 19 9.33 -3.38 -3.00
N PRO A 20 9.78 -2.41 -3.83
CA PRO A 20 10.23 -1.12 -3.33
C PRO A 20 9.08 -0.28 -2.75
N SER A 21 7.87 -0.42 -3.27
CA SER A 21 6.67 0.21 -2.74
C SER A 21 6.38 -0.24 -1.31
N VAL A 22 6.45 -1.54 -1.03
CA VAL A 22 6.25 -2.12 0.30
C VAL A 22 7.35 -1.70 1.28
N VAL A 23 8.60 -1.63 0.81
CA VAL A 23 9.72 -1.13 1.64
C VAL A 23 9.42 0.27 2.16
N VAL A 24 9.03 1.19 1.30
CA VAL A 24 8.79 2.59 1.71
C VAL A 24 7.49 2.78 2.46
N THR A 25 6.47 1.93 2.22
CA THR A 25 5.14 2.09 2.83
C THR A 25 5.03 1.42 4.19
N PHE A 26 5.59 0.21 4.35
CA PHE A 26 5.42 -0.59 5.57
C PHE A 26 6.72 -0.78 6.34
N VAL A 27 7.83 -1.09 5.64
CA VAL A 27 9.09 -1.44 6.30
C VAL A 27 9.78 -0.21 6.88
N ALA A 28 9.72 0.92 6.19
CA ALA A 28 10.39 2.16 6.59
C ALA A 28 9.98 2.63 7.99
N LEU A 29 8.69 2.57 8.35
CA LEU A 29 8.22 2.93 9.67
C LEU A 29 8.89 2.10 10.77
N ILE A 30 8.88 0.76 10.60
CA ILE A 30 9.45 -0.16 11.59
C ILE A 30 10.95 0.10 11.75
N MET A 31 11.63 0.31 10.63
CA MET A 31 13.07 0.61 10.63
C MET A 31 13.36 1.92 11.38
N PHE A 32 12.60 3.00 11.09
CA PHE A 32 12.77 4.29 11.78
C PHE A 32 12.58 4.17 13.30
N LEU A 33 11.53 3.47 13.73
CA LEU A 33 11.25 3.23 15.14
C LEU A 33 12.40 2.45 15.80
N GLN A 34 12.90 1.42 15.15
CA GLN A 34 14.02 0.61 15.69
C GLN A 34 15.37 1.34 15.68
N MET A 35 15.56 2.27 14.76
CA MET A 35 16.72 3.18 14.78
C MET A 35 16.60 4.26 15.87
N GLY A 36 15.54 4.26 16.67
CA GLY A 36 15.32 5.18 17.78
C GLY A 36 14.87 6.57 17.32
N MET A 37 14.14 6.70 16.24
CA MET A 37 13.41 7.93 15.93
C MET A 37 12.14 7.99 16.79
N GLY A 38 11.74 9.19 17.21
CA GLY A 38 10.47 9.40 17.92
C GLY A 38 9.27 8.97 17.07
N VAL A 39 8.17 8.62 17.71
CA VAL A 39 6.96 8.09 17.04
C VAL A 39 6.42 9.09 16.02
N ALA A 40 6.27 10.37 16.43
CA ALA A 40 5.77 11.43 15.54
C ALA A 40 6.66 11.63 14.30
N MET A 41 7.99 11.64 14.49
CA MET A 41 8.92 11.83 13.38
C MET A 41 8.96 10.60 12.47
N SER A 42 8.87 9.39 13.02
CA SER A 42 8.84 8.15 12.24
C SER A 42 7.61 8.07 11.34
N THR A 43 6.43 8.42 11.85
CA THR A 43 5.19 8.46 11.05
C THR A 43 5.21 9.57 10.02
N LEU A 44 5.73 10.76 10.38
CA LEU A 44 5.84 11.88 9.46
C LEU A 44 6.74 11.53 8.27
N PHE A 45 7.96 11.05 8.52
CA PHE A 45 8.88 10.68 7.43
C PHE A 45 8.35 9.49 6.62
N ALA A 46 7.78 8.47 7.25
CA ALA A 46 7.19 7.35 6.53
C ALA A 46 5.99 7.80 5.66
N ALA A 47 5.15 8.73 6.13
CA ALA A 47 4.07 9.30 5.33
C ALA A 47 4.61 10.16 4.17
N LEU A 48 5.65 10.97 4.39
CA LEU A 48 6.28 11.77 3.33
C LEU A 48 6.85 10.93 2.20
N LEU A 49 7.25 9.67 2.47
CA LEU A 49 7.65 8.73 1.42
C LEU A 49 6.51 8.40 0.43
N LEU A 50 5.24 8.72 0.73
CA LEU A 50 4.13 8.55 -0.20
C LEU A 50 3.93 9.76 -1.15
N LEU A 51 4.61 10.88 -0.93
CA LEU A 51 4.50 12.07 -1.79
C LEU A 51 4.73 11.79 -3.28
N PRO A 52 5.71 10.96 -3.69
CA PRO A 52 5.93 10.66 -5.10
C PRO A 52 4.70 10.00 -5.77
N TRP A 53 3.93 9.17 -5.05
CA TRP A 53 2.69 8.60 -5.59
C TRP A 53 1.58 9.64 -5.75
N VAL A 54 1.49 10.61 -4.84
CA VAL A 54 0.61 11.78 -5.01
C VAL A 54 1.03 12.60 -6.22
N GLY A 55 2.35 12.74 -6.44
CA GLY A 55 2.95 13.46 -7.56
C GLY A 55 2.91 12.74 -8.92
N GLN A 56 2.43 11.50 -8.99
CA GLN A 56 2.38 10.72 -10.26
C GLN A 56 1.72 11.46 -11.43
N PRO A 57 0.64 12.25 -11.29
CA PRO A 57 0.07 13.00 -12.41
C PRO A 57 1.05 14.01 -13.03
N LEU A 58 1.93 14.60 -12.21
CA LEU A 58 2.98 15.49 -12.67
C LEU A 58 4.11 14.71 -13.36
N MET A 59 4.54 13.59 -12.77
CA MET A 59 5.60 12.74 -13.35
C MET A 59 5.25 12.23 -14.75
N ARG A 60 3.96 12.05 -15.05
CA ARG A 60 3.47 11.61 -16.37
C ARG A 60 3.88 12.55 -17.52
N ARG A 61 4.09 13.84 -17.25
CA ARG A 61 4.54 14.83 -18.27
C ARG A 61 5.96 14.56 -18.74
N PHE A 62 6.78 13.96 -17.90
CA PHE A 62 8.19 13.66 -18.16
C PHE A 62 8.42 12.23 -18.64
N MET A 63 7.35 11.48 -18.88
CA MET A 63 7.49 10.09 -19.33
C MET A 63 7.92 10.03 -20.79
N PRO A 64 8.90 9.17 -21.11
CA PRO A 64 9.34 8.94 -22.48
C PRO A 64 8.20 8.42 -23.36
N GLY A 65 8.29 8.70 -24.65
CA GLY A 65 7.33 8.24 -25.66
C GLY A 65 7.22 6.72 -25.75
N ALA A 66 6.40 6.25 -26.69
CA ALA A 66 6.05 4.83 -26.83
C ALA A 66 7.25 3.91 -27.04
N GLU A 67 8.24 4.36 -27.82
CA GLU A 67 9.34 3.53 -28.31
C GLU A 67 10.37 3.22 -27.22
N GLY A 68 10.59 4.12 -26.26
CA GLY A 68 11.54 3.94 -25.15
C GLY A 68 11.03 3.20 -23.92
N GLY A 69 9.75 2.81 -23.87
CA GLY A 69 9.09 2.40 -22.62
C GLY A 69 9.71 1.18 -21.93
N ARG A 70 10.19 0.16 -22.69
CA ARG A 70 10.82 -1.03 -22.15
C ARG A 70 12.22 -0.73 -21.58
N MET A 71 13.04 -0.01 -22.34
CA MET A 71 14.40 0.35 -21.90
C MET A 71 14.36 1.18 -20.62
N TRP A 72 13.48 2.18 -20.57
CA TRP A 72 13.29 3.01 -19.39
C TRP A 72 12.84 2.21 -18.16
N LEU A 73 11.98 1.21 -18.35
CA LEU A 73 11.54 0.33 -17.26
C LEU A 73 12.74 -0.43 -16.67
N HIS A 74 13.59 -1.04 -17.51
CA HIS A 74 14.78 -1.74 -17.03
C HIS A 74 15.82 -0.79 -16.43
N MET A 75 15.97 0.43 -16.95
CA MET A 75 16.86 1.44 -16.34
C MET A 75 16.40 1.80 -14.93
N VAL A 76 15.10 2.02 -14.72
CA VAL A 76 14.55 2.35 -13.41
C VAL A 76 14.70 1.15 -12.45
N GLU A 77 14.45 -0.06 -12.91
CA GLU A 77 14.70 -1.29 -12.12
C GLU A 77 16.16 -1.40 -11.68
N ALA A 78 17.10 -1.17 -12.61
CA ALA A 78 18.53 -1.19 -12.30
C ALA A 78 18.92 -0.09 -11.29
N MET A 79 18.35 1.12 -11.43
CA MET A 79 18.56 2.20 -10.46
C MET A 79 18.03 1.85 -9.08
N ILE A 80 16.84 1.28 -8.98
CA ILE A 80 16.27 0.84 -7.69
C ILE A 80 17.17 -0.24 -7.06
N ALA A 81 17.63 -1.23 -7.84
CA ALA A 81 18.55 -2.26 -7.34
C ALA A 81 19.84 -1.66 -6.80
N THR A 82 20.43 -0.71 -7.53
CA THR A 82 21.66 -0.02 -7.11
C THR A 82 21.45 0.77 -5.84
N ILE A 83 20.33 1.50 -5.71
CA ILE A 83 20.03 2.29 -4.51
C ILE A 83 19.74 1.36 -3.32
N LEU A 84 19.05 0.23 -3.51
CA LEU A 84 18.84 -0.75 -2.43
C LEU A 84 20.18 -1.32 -1.92
N LEU A 85 21.12 -1.64 -2.81
CA LEU A 85 22.46 -2.09 -2.43
C LEU A 85 23.26 -0.98 -1.71
N THR A 86 23.24 0.23 -2.26
CA THR A 86 23.91 1.39 -1.64
C THR A 86 23.30 1.70 -0.28
N PHE A 87 21.97 1.61 -0.15
CA PHE A 87 21.27 1.80 1.11
C PHE A 87 21.73 0.78 2.17
N ALA A 88 21.82 -0.50 1.79
CA ALA A 88 22.32 -1.54 2.69
C ALA A 88 23.78 -1.28 3.14
N LEU A 89 24.64 -0.81 2.21
CA LEU A 89 26.05 -0.47 2.51
C LEU A 89 26.21 0.75 3.43
N THR A 90 25.31 1.72 3.33
CA THR A 90 25.45 3.04 3.95
C THR A 90 24.47 3.28 5.10
N MET A 91 23.81 2.24 5.58
CA MET A 91 22.77 2.36 6.62
C MET A 91 23.29 2.95 7.94
N ASP A 92 24.58 2.77 8.23
CA ASP A 92 25.22 3.30 9.44
C ASP A 92 25.54 4.81 9.38
N TYR A 93 25.35 5.49 8.24
CA TYR A 93 25.60 6.93 8.09
C TYR A 93 24.58 7.82 8.82
N GLY A 94 23.54 7.21 9.38
CA GLY A 94 22.59 7.89 10.26
C GLY A 94 21.17 7.97 9.71
N LYS A 95 20.27 8.39 10.59
CA LYS A 95 18.81 8.38 10.34
C LYS A 95 18.39 9.26 9.16
N CYS A 96 18.97 10.47 9.05
CA CYS A 96 18.66 11.40 7.95
C CYS A 96 19.08 10.81 6.61
N TRP A 97 20.22 10.13 6.54
CA TRP A 97 20.68 9.45 5.33
C TRP A 97 19.72 8.35 4.89
N CYS A 98 19.23 7.56 5.85
CA CYS A 98 18.21 6.53 5.56
C CYS A 98 16.93 7.12 4.97
N VAL A 99 16.46 8.26 5.50
CA VAL A 99 15.29 8.96 4.93
C VAL A 99 15.54 9.40 3.48
N VAL A 100 16.72 9.96 3.19
CA VAL A 100 17.10 10.40 1.83
C VAL A 100 17.14 9.23 0.86
N MET A 101 17.76 8.11 1.25
CA MET A 101 17.83 6.90 0.41
C MET A 101 16.46 6.30 0.17
N LEU A 102 15.62 6.20 1.19
CA LEU A 102 14.24 5.72 1.04
C LEU A 102 13.38 6.67 0.19
N MET A 103 13.61 7.98 0.27
CA MET A 103 12.94 8.93 -0.62
C MET A 103 13.35 8.72 -2.07
N ALA A 104 14.63 8.46 -2.35
CA ALA A 104 15.10 8.13 -3.69
C ALA A 104 14.44 6.83 -4.22
N ILE A 105 14.37 5.78 -3.39
CA ILE A 105 13.65 4.54 -3.72
C ILE A 105 12.18 4.84 -3.98
N SER A 106 11.55 5.69 -3.18
CA SER A 106 10.15 6.08 -3.32
C SER A 106 9.87 6.77 -4.66
N ILE A 107 10.69 7.75 -5.05
CA ILE A 107 10.56 8.46 -6.33
C ILE A 107 10.67 7.50 -7.50
N LEU A 108 11.68 6.64 -7.49
CA LEU A 108 11.89 5.64 -8.55
C LEU A 108 10.78 4.59 -8.57
N SER A 109 10.29 4.16 -7.40
CA SER A 109 9.18 3.21 -7.30
C SER A 109 7.88 3.80 -7.85
N ALA A 110 7.55 5.05 -7.53
CA ALA A 110 6.39 5.73 -8.10
C ALA A 110 6.49 5.90 -9.62
N TRP A 111 7.70 6.15 -10.13
CA TRP A 111 7.97 6.22 -11.57
C TRP A 111 7.84 4.85 -12.23
N HIS A 112 8.42 3.81 -11.61
CA HIS A 112 8.31 2.42 -12.08
C HIS A 112 6.85 1.97 -12.16
N ASP A 113 6.04 2.26 -11.15
CA ASP A 113 4.62 1.92 -11.11
C ASP A 113 3.83 2.51 -12.28
N LEU A 114 4.07 3.79 -12.60
CA LEU A 114 3.48 4.41 -13.79
C LEU A 114 3.85 3.70 -15.09
N GLN A 115 5.13 3.33 -15.23
CA GLN A 115 5.64 2.67 -16.44
C GLN A 115 5.14 1.23 -16.54
N ALA A 116 5.15 0.47 -15.43
CA ALA A 116 4.67 -0.89 -15.36
C ALA A 116 3.18 -0.98 -15.76
N ARG A 117 2.35 -0.08 -15.26
CA ARG A 117 0.92 0.00 -15.63
C ARG A 117 0.72 0.36 -17.10
N ARG A 118 1.52 1.29 -17.64
CA ARG A 118 1.46 1.67 -19.04
C ARG A 118 1.88 0.51 -19.95
N TYR A 119 2.95 -0.22 -19.58
CA TYR A 119 3.39 -1.42 -20.28
C TYR A 119 2.32 -2.50 -20.24
N TYR A 120 1.78 -2.79 -19.05
CA TYR A 120 0.72 -3.77 -18.85
C TYR A 120 -0.51 -3.48 -19.72
N LYS A 121 -1.01 -2.23 -19.70
CA LYS A 121 -2.18 -1.83 -20.51
C LYS A 121 -1.97 -2.08 -22.00
N ARG A 122 -0.78 -1.74 -22.53
CA ARG A 122 -0.46 -1.96 -23.93
C ARG A 122 -0.44 -3.43 -24.31
N ARG A 123 0.10 -4.27 -23.43
CA ARG A 123 0.27 -5.70 -23.72
C ARG A 123 -1.01 -6.50 -23.52
N THR A 124 -1.90 -6.10 -22.60
CA THR A 124 -3.16 -6.79 -22.31
C THR A 124 -4.33 -6.31 -23.15
N MET A 125 -4.17 -5.29 -24.00
CA MET A 125 -5.25 -4.69 -24.79
C MET A 125 -6.04 -5.70 -25.66
N TYR A 126 -5.42 -6.84 -26.00
CA TYR A 126 -6.00 -7.93 -26.80
C TYR A 126 -5.99 -9.30 -26.10
N ALA A 127 -5.54 -9.37 -24.84
CA ALA A 127 -5.46 -10.60 -24.06
C ALA A 127 -6.66 -10.74 -23.12
N ARG A 128 -6.88 -11.95 -22.58
CA ARG A 128 -7.86 -12.19 -21.51
C ARG A 128 -7.54 -11.35 -20.27
N GLU A 129 -8.13 -10.18 -20.21
CA GLU A 129 -7.88 -9.15 -19.18
C GLU A 129 -8.10 -9.69 -17.75
N SER A 130 -9.09 -10.57 -17.56
CA SER A 130 -9.38 -11.19 -16.26
C SER A 130 -8.24 -12.07 -15.74
N TYR A 131 -7.59 -12.87 -16.60
CA TYR A 131 -6.48 -13.75 -16.20
C TYR A 131 -5.25 -12.96 -15.78
N HIS A 132 -4.81 -12.00 -16.60
CA HIS A 132 -3.67 -11.14 -16.26
C HIS A 132 -3.95 -10.23 -15.06
N GLY A 133 -5.19 -9.81 -14.86
CA GLY A 133 -5.61 -9.05 -13.68
C GLY A 133 -5.49 -9.84 -12.38
N LEU A 134 -5.85 -11.14 -12.41
CA LEU A 134 -5.67 -12.03 -11.27
C LEU A 134 -4.18 -12.25 -10.96
N LEU A 135 -3.38 -12.59 -11.99
CA LEU A 135 -1.93 -12.78 -11.83
C LEU A 135 -1.24 -11.54 -11.26
N ARG A 136 -1.61 -10.37 -11.74
CA ARG A 136 -1.13 -9.10 -11.22
C ARG A 136 -1.42 -8.96 -9.73
N THR A 137 -2.69 -9.16 -9.32
CA THR A 137 -3.08 -9.03 -7.90
C THR A 137 -2.33 -10.04 -7.04
N LEU A 138 -2.26 -11.29 -7.46
CA LEU A 138 -1.54 -12.33 -6.73
C LEU A 138 -0.05 -12.01 -6.61
N SER A 139 0.59 -11.58 -7.71
CA SER A 139 2.00 -11.21 -7.71
C SER A 139 2.30 -10.05 -6.75
N SER A 140 1.50 -8.97 -6.79
CA SER A 140 1.66 -7.85 -5.85
C SER A 140 1.53 -8.30 -4.40
N GLN A 141 0.56 -9.15 -4.10
CA GLN A 141 0.37 -9.61 -2.72
C GLN A 141 1.45 -10.61 -2.28
N MET A 142 1.94 -11.47 -3.16
CA MET A 142 3.09 -12.33 -2.88
C MET A 142 4.35 -11.50 -2.62
N ALA A 143 4.59 -10.45 -3.38
CA ALA A 143 5.69 -9.52 -3.13
C ALA A 143 5.54 -8.78 -1.78
N THR A 144 4.32 -8.46 -1.38
CA THR A 144 4.03 -7.89 -0.06
C THR A 144 4.34 -8.90 1.05
N VAL A 145 3.93 -10.15 0.92
CA VAL A 145 4.29 -11.23 1.87
C VAL A 145 5.80 -11.40 1.94
N LEU A 146 6.48 -11.41 0.80
CA LEU A 146 7.95 -11.53 0.76
C LEU A 146 8.63 -10.38 1.51
N THR A 147 8.20 -9.14 1.25
CA THR A 147 8.90 -7.94 1.76
C THR A 147 8.44 -7.56 3.16
N TYR A 148 7.13 -7.55 3.43
CA TYR A 148 6.60 -7.17 4.74
C TYR A 148 6.46 -8.36 5.70
N GLY A 149 6.23 -9.56 5.19
CA GLY A 149 6.20 -10.78 5.99
C GLY A 149 7.59 -11.35 6.20
N LEU A 150 8.12 -12.05 5.19
CA LEU A 150 9.33 -12.86 5.33
C LEU A 150 10.59 -12.03 5.63
N MET A 151 10.79 -10.88 4.98
CA MET A 151 11.95 -10.05 5.24
C MET A 151 11.94 -9.50 6.67
N ILE A 152 10.79 -9.00 7.17
CA ILE A 152 10.69 -8.51 8.56
C ILE A 152 10.95 -9.64 9.55
N MET A 153 10.41 -10.84 9.31
CA MET A 153 10.71 -12.02 10.13
C MET A 153 12.21 -12.35 10.11
N ALA A 154 12.84 -12.33 8.93
CA ALA A 154 14.27 -12.58 8.77
C ALA A 154 15.11 -11.55 9.52
N VAL A 155 14.79 -10.26 9.41
CA VAL A 155 15.48 -9.19 10.18
C VAL A 155 15.32 -9.44 11.67
N GLY A 156 14.16 -9.85 12.15
CA GLY A 156 13.94 -10.19 13.56
C GLY A 156 14.81 -11.37 14.02
N VAL A 157 14.93 -12.42 13.22
CA VAL A 157 15.83 -13.56 13.50
C VAL A 157 17.29 -13.10 13.50
N LEU A 158 17.69 -12.29 12.53
CA LEU A 158 19.05 -11.74 12.46
C LEU A 158 19.39 -10.86 13.69
N GLN A 159 18.42 -10.12 14.23
CA GLN A 159 18.62 -9.33 15.46
C GLN A 159 18.86 -10.20 16.68
N ILE A 160 18.24 -11.34 16.78
CA ILE A 160 18.48 -12.31 17.85
C ILE A 160 19.87 -12.93 17.69
N TYR A 161 20.24 -13.32 16.48
CA TYR A 161 21.51 -13.95 16.18
C TYR A 161 22.69 -12.98 16.37
N PHE A 162 22.55 -11.74 15.86
CA PHE A 162 23.58 -10.69 15.94
C PHE A 162 23.30 -9.68 17.06
N ARG A 163 22.75 -10.11 18.20
CA ARG A 163 22.36 -9.24 19.33
C ARG A 163 23.47 -8.31 19.88
N GLN A 164 24.74 -8.66 19.60
CA GLN A 164 25.89 -7.84 20.00
C GLN A 164 26.23 -6.75 18.97
N ARG A 165 25.64 -6.77 17.79
CA ARG A 165 25.82 -5.76 16.74
C ARG A 165 24.73 -4.70 16.80
N ALA A 166 24.99 -3.56 16.14
CA ALA A 166 23.98 -2.53 16.00
C ALA A 166 22.74 -3.06 15.25
N VAL A 167 21.57 -2.53 15.57
CA VAL A 167 20.31 -2.89 14.91
C VAL A 167 20.37 -2.67 13.39
N THR A 168 21.10 -1.62 12.96
CA THR A 168 21.37 -1.30 11.56
C THR A 168 22.00 -2.45 10.79
N TYR A 169 22.89 -3.24 11.45
CA TYR A 169 23.53 -4.39 10.82
C TYR A 169 22.54 -5.46 10.35
N SER A 170 21.55 -5.80 11.18
CA SER A 170 20.52 -6.77 10.83
C SER A 170 19.61 -6.25 9.71
N TRP A 171 19.30 -4.97 9.73
CA TRP A 171 18.55 -4.31 8.65
C TRP A 171 19.35 -4.28 7.34
N ALA A 172 20.65 -4.00 7.39
CA ALA A 172 21.50 -4.03 6.21
C ALA A 172 21.53 -5.43 5.57
N LEU A 173 21.67 -6.50 6.37
CA LEU A 173 21.59 -7.87 5.87
C LEU A 173 20.24 -8.19 5.23
N GLY A 174 19.14 -7.77 5.85
CA GLY A 174 17.80 -7.91 5.27
C GLY A 174 17.66 -7.17 3.92
N CYS A 175 18.21 -5.95 3.83
CA CYS A 175 18.23 -5.18 2.58
C CYS A 175 19.13 -5.82 1.52
N TYR A 176 20.26 -6.45 1.86
CA TYR A 176 21.09 -7.20 0.90
C TYR A 176 20.33 -8.40 0.32
N ILE A 177 19.64 -9.17 1.17
CA ILE A 177 18.81 -10.30 0.72
C ILE A 177 17.73 -9.80 -0.23
N LEU A 178 17.04 -8.74 0.15
CA LEU A 178 15.98 -8.15 -0.68
C LEU A 178 16.51 -7.61 -2.01
N ALA A 179 17.66 -6.92 -2.00
CA ALA A 179 18.31 -6.43 -3.20
C ALA A 179 18.71 -7.59 -4.14
N GLY A 180 19.20 -8.71 -3.59
CA GLY A 180 19.49 -9.92 -4.36
C GLY A 180 18.25 -10.49 -5.05
N VAL A 181 17.14 -10.64 -4.31
CA VAL A 181 15.86 -11.09 -4.88
C VAL A 181 15.36 -10.11 -5.94
N TYR A 182 15.45 -8.81 -5.67
CA TYR A 182 15.05 -7.77 -6.62
C TYR A 182 15.86 -7.83 -7.92
N LEU A 183 17.18 -8.01 -7.83
CA LEU A 183 18.07 -8.19 -9.00
C LEU A 183 17.70 -9.43 -9.82
N LEU A 184 17.40 -10.56 -9.18
CA LEU A 184 16.95 -11.76 -9.89
C LEU A 184 15.65 -11.53 -10.66
N LEU A 185 14.70 -10.82 -10.05
CA LEU A 185 13.44 -10.46 -10.71
C LEU A 185 13.66 -9.47 -11.86
N THR A 186 14.55 -8.49 -11.70
CA THR A 186 14.94 -7.55 -12.77
C THR A 186 15.57 -8.30 -13.94
N MET A 187 16.47 -9.26 -13.70
CA MET A 187 17.03 -10.11 -14.74
C MET A 187 15.95 -10.92 -15.47
N ALA A 188 15.01 -11.49 -14.71
CA ALA A 188 13.86 -12.18 -15.30
C ALA A 188 13.01 -11.24 -16.18
N ASN A 189 12.81 -9.99 -15.76
CA ASN A 189 12.12 -8.99 -16.58
C ASN A 189 12.83 -8.67 -17.87
N VAL A 190 14.17 -8.56 -17.86
CA VAL A 190 14.97 -8.35 -19.09
C VAL A 190 14.74 -9.46 -20.10
N LEU A 191 14.60 -10.71 -19.64
CA LEU A 191 14.36 -11.86 -20.49
C LEU A 191 12.90 -12.00 -20.95
N LEU A 192 11.94 -11.70 -20.10
CA LEU A 192 10.51 -11.97 -20.32
C LEU A 192 9.74 -10.80 -20.95
N LEU A 193 10.17 -9.56 -20.71
CA LEU A 193 9.47 -8.40 -21.23
C LEU A 193 9.87 -8.16 -22.70
N ARG A 194 8.91 -8.30 -23.59
CA ARG A 194 9.07 -8.01 -25.02
C ARG A 194 8.56 -6.63 -25.36
N THR A 195 9.06 -6.03 -26.43
CA THR A 195 8.57 -4.73 -26.91
C THR A 195 7.09 -4.86 -27.32
N PRO A 196 6.17 -4.06 -26.74
CA PRO A 196 4.76 -4.11 -27.11
C PRO A 196 4.60 -3.68 -28.57
N GLY A 197 3.90 -4.50 -29.38
CA GLY A 197 3.68 -4.22 -30.79
C GLY A 197 2.72 -3.08 -31.10
N ASN A 198 2.06 -2.50 -30.10
CA ASN A 198 1.02 -1.50 -30.29
C ASN A 198 1.48 -0.10 -29.89
N PRO A 199 1.12 0.93 -30.68
CA PRO A 199 1.38 2.33 -30.31
C PRO A 199 0.65 2.66 -29.00
N ALA A 200 1.24 3.55 -28.23
CA ALA A 200 0.61 4.04 -27.01
C ALA A 200 -0.65 4.80 -27.38
N SER A 201 -1.81 4.32 -26.94
CA SER A 201 -2.99 5.19 -26.90
C SER A 201 -2.64 6.40 -26.04
N PRO A 202 -2.86 7.63 -26.50
CA PRO A 202 -2.70 8.79 -25.64
C PRO A 202 -3.59 8.58 -24.41
N MET A 203 -3.00 8.61 -23.23
CA MET A 203 -3.82 8.59 -22.01
C MET A 203 -4.60 9.91 -21.96
N PRO A 204 -5.90 9.87 -21.70
CA PRO A 204 -6.68 11.09 -21.61
C PRO A 204 -6.08 12.01 -20.55
N GLN A 205 -5.81 13.26 -20.95
CA GLN A 205 -5.10 14.25 -20.13
C GLN A 205 -6.09 15.14 -19.36
N ARG A 206 -7.25 14.56 -19.00
CA ARG A 206 -8.25 15.29 -18.22
C ARG A 206 -7.86 15.31 -16.74
N TRP A 207 -7.87 16.49 -16.17
CA TRP A 207 -7.61 16.70 -14.76
C TRP A 207 -8.88 16.42 -13.93
N PRO A 208 -8.76 15.87 -12.69
CA PRO A 208 -9.92 15.53 -11.86
C PRO A 208 -10.89 16.69 -11.65
N TRP A 209 -10.36 17.91 -11.46
CA TRP A 209 -11.16 19.12 -11.21
C TRP A 209 -11.97 19.62 -12.41
N GLN A 210 -11.85 19.02 -13.58
CA GLN A 210 -12.69 19.33 -14.75
C GLN A 210 -14.07 18.67 -14.70
N HIS A 211 -14.30 17.77 -13.73
CA HIS A 211 -15.58 17.09 -13.57
C HIS A 211 -16.45 17.75 -12.49
N VAL A 212 -17.72 17.95 -12.81
CA VAL A 212 -18.69 18.48 -11.85
C VAL A 212 -18.82 17.53 -10.67
N GLY A 213 -18.68 18.06 -9.46
CA GLY A 213 -18.78 17.28 -8.21
C GLY A 213 -17.52 16.56 -7.75
N TRP A 214 -16.39 16.70 -8.43
CA TRP A 214 -15.12 16.08 -8.02
C TRP A 214 -14.71 16.43 -6.60
N ALA A 215 -14.88 17.71 -6.21
CA ALA A 215 -14.50 18.20 -4.90
C ALA A 215 -15.29 17.49 -3.78
N TRP A 216 -16.61 17.38 -3.94
CA TRP A 216 -17.46 16.69 -2.97
C TRP A 216 -17.13 15.21 -2.85
N GLN A 217 -16.93 14.53 -3.97
CA GLN A 217 -16.57 13.11 -3.98
C GLN A 217 -15.18 12.86 -3.37
N SER A 218 -14.23 13.78 -3.59
CA SER A 218 -12.91 13.72 -2.96
C SER A 218 -12.99 13.90 -1.44
N VAL A 219 -13.84 14.82 -0.95
CA VAL A 219 -14.08 14.98 0.48
C VAL A 219 -14.69 13.71 1.09
N LEU A 220 -15.73 13.16 0.45
CA LEU A 220 -16.33 11.90 0.92
C LEU A 220 -15.33 10.76 0.97
N LEU A 221 -14.49 10.63 -0.05
CA LEU A 221 -13.45 9.62 -0.10
C LEU A 221 -12.42 9.83 1.02
N ALA A 222 -12.01 11.09 1.26
CA ALA A 222 -11.10 11.42 2.36
C ALA A 222 -11.71 11.08 3.72
N MET A 223 -13.01 11.38 3.93
CA MET A 223 -13.71 11.00 5.16
C MET A 223 -13.80 9.48 5.33
N MET A 224 -14.04 8.73 4.26
CA MET A 224 -14.08 7.27 4.29
C MET A 224 -12.71 6.66 4.64
N LEU A 225 -11.63 7.25 4.15
CA LEU A 225 -10.27 6.75 4.35
C LEU A 225 -9.60 7.31 5.61
N LEU A 226 -10.20 8.31 6.27
CA LEU A 226 -9.64 8.94 7.47
C LEU A 226 -9.33 7.93 8.59
N PRO A 227 -10.27 7.04 9.01
CA PRO A 227 -9.96 6.04 10.04
C PRO A 227 -8.84 5.10 9.60
N GLN A 228 -8.82 4.69 8.34
CA GLN A 228 -7.79 3.81 7.82
C GLN A 228 -6.41 4.49 7.77
N GLY A 229 -6.37 5.78 7.44
CA GLY A 229 -5.14 6.56 7.43
C GLY A 229 -4.57 6.75 8.83
N LEU A 230 -5.40 7.05 9.83
CA LEU A 230 -5.00 7.14 11.23
C LEU A 230 -4.47 5.79 11.75
N MET A 231 -5.17 4.70 11.45
CA MET A 231 -4.82 3.36 11.88
C MET A 231 -3.60 2.79 11.17
N PHE A 232 -3.27 3.26 9.96
CA PHE A 232 -2.31 2.61 9.08
C PHE A 232 -0.94 2.36 9.72
N TYR A 233 -0.38 3.37 10.36
CA TYR A 233 0.88 3.28 11.10
C TYR A 233 0.69 2.99 12.59
N SER A 234 -0.36 3.54 13.19
CA SER A 234 -0.61 3.42 14.62
C SER A 234 -0.79 1.96 15.09
N ARG A 235 -1.38 1.10 14.26
CA ARG A 235 -1.50 -0.33 14.53
C ARG A 235 -0.12 -1.00 14.71
N THR A 236 0.84 -0.71 13.84
CA THR A 236 2.19 -1.29 13.91
C THR A 236 2.97 -0.72 15.11
N ILE A 237 2.79 0.57 15.38
CA ILE A 237 3.38 1.24 16.55
C ILE A 237 2.85 0.61 17.85
N PHE A 238 1.53 0.42 17.95
CA PHE A 238 0.88 -0.23 19.09
C PHE A 238 1.38 -1.66 19.31
N LEU A 239 1.54 -2.44 18.25
CA LEU A 239 2.06 -3.80 18.36
C LEU A 239 3.52 -3.84 18.80
N LEU A 240 4.36 -2.92 18.33
CA LEU A 240 5.79 -2.83 18.69
C LEU A 240 6.02 -2.22 20.07
N ALA A 241 5.14 -1.35 20.53
CA ALA A 241 5.31 -0.65 21.80
C ALA A 241 5.30 -1.64 22.97
N ARG A 242 6.21 -1.42 23.92
CA ARG A 242 6.32 -2.28 25.10
C ARG A 242 5.06 -2.21 25.97
N PRO A 243 4.69 -3.30 26.69
CA PRO A 243 3.52 -3.32 27.58
C PRO A 243 3.50 -2.21 28.62
N GLN A 244 4.66 -1.81 29.14
CA GLN A 244 4.79 -0.69 30.10
C GLN A 244 4.30 0.65 29.54
N TYR A 245 4.21 0.80 28.23
CA TYR A 245 3.68 1.98 27.53
C TYR A 245 2.27 1.73 26.95
N GLY A 246 1.63 0.65 27.38
CA GLY A 246 0.27 0.27 26.95
C GLY A 246 0.22 -0.41 25.56
N GLY A 247 1.37 -0.83 25.01
CA GLY A 247 1.43 -1.60 23.77
C GLY A 247 1.40 -3.11 23.99
N VAL A 248 1.48 -3.88 22.90
CA VAL A 248 1.46 -5.35 22.94
C VAL A 248 2.85 -5.94 23.18
N GLY A 249 3.92 -5.28 22.68
CA GLY A 249 5.29 -5.75 22.83
C GLY A 249 5.69 -6.86 21.85
N CYS A 250 5.07 -6.89 20.67
CA CYS A 250 5.35 -7.91 19.66
C CYS A 250 6.79 -7.83 19.14
N THR A 251 7.36 -8.98 18.86
CA THR A 251 8.61 -9.14 18.14
C THR A 251 8.42 -8.86 16.64
N LEU A 252 9.52 -8.63 15.91
CA LEU A 252 9.45 -8.47 14.45
C LEU A 252 8.94 -9.74 13.76
N GLN A 253 9.24 -10.92 14.29
CA GLN A 253 8.76 -12.18 13.76
C GLN A 253 7.24 -12.28 13.85
N GLU A 254 6.67 -11.91 14.99
CA GLU A 254 5.22 -11.90 15.19
C GLU A 254 4.51 -10.88 14.30
N ILE A 255 5.11 -9.70 14.11
CA ILE A 255 4.58 -8.68 13.20
C ILE A 255 4.65 -9.14 11.75
N GLY A 256 5.80 -9.67 11.31
CA GLY A 256 5.95 -10.18 9.95
C GLY A 256 4.97 -11.32 9.65
N PHE A 257 4.74 -12.22 10.62
CA PHE A 257 3.77 -13.29 10.48
C PHE A 257 2.33 -12.76 10.50
N ALA A 258 1.94 -12.04 11.55
CA ALA A 258 0.55 -11.61 11.74
C ALA A 258 0.13 -10.56 10.70
N GLN A 259 0.89 -9.46 10.52
CA GLN A 259 0.53 -8.39 9.60
C GLN A 259 0.97 -8.69 8.16
N GLY A 260 2.21 -9.15 7.97
CA GLY A 260 2.81 -9.33 6.66
C GLY A 260 2.39 -10.61 5.93
N THR A 261 1.89 -11.63 6.65
CA THR A 261 1.45 -12.90 6.04
C THR A 261 -0.05 -13.09 6.22
N ILE A 262 -0.53 -13.30 7.45
CA ILE A 262 -1.95 -13.54 7.73
C ILE A 262 -2.81 -12.34 7.34
N GLY A 263 -2.34 -11.13 7.65
CA GLY A 263 -3.05 -9.90 7.29
C GLY A 263 -3.20 -9.69 5.78
N VAL A 264 -2.19 -10.03 5.00
CA VAL A 264 -2.24 -9.95 3.52
C VAL A 264 -3.24 -10.95 2.95
N ILE A 265 -3.26 -12.18 3.47
CA ILE A 265 -4.25 -13.21 3.07
C ILE A 265 -5.66 -12.74 3.41
N ALA A 266 -5.88 -12.23 4.63
CA ALA A 266 -7.17 -11.71 5.06
C ALA A 266 -7.65 -10.53 4.20
N PHE A 267 -6.74 -9.61 3.87
CA PHE A 267 -7.01 -8.49 2.96
C PHE A 267 -7.47 -8.97 1.58
N LEU A 268 -6.76 -9.94 0.97
CA LEU A 268 -7.14 -10.52 -0.32
C LEU A 268 -8.53 -11.16 -0.27
N LEU A 269 -8.81 -11.93 0.78
CA LEU A 269 -10.12 -12.54 0.98
C LEU A 269 -11.20 -11.46 1.10
N GLY A 270 -10.96 -10.41 1.88
CA GLY A 270 -11.87 -9.28 2.02
C GLY A 270 -12.16 -8.58 0.68
N VAL A 271 -11.13 -8.31 -0.12
CA VAL A 271 -11.29 -7.70 -1.47
C VAL A 271 -12.09 -8.63 -2.39
N ALA A 272 -11.81 -9.94 -2.38
CA ALA A 272 -12.52 -10.91 -3.21
C ALA A 272 -14.00 -11.04 -2.80
N MET A 273 -14.27 -11.13 -1.50
CA MET A 273 -15.63 -11.18 -0.94
C MET A 273 -16.41 -9.90 -1.25
N GLY A 274 -15.82 -8.72 -1.05
CA GLY A 274 -16.45 -7.43 -1.34
C GLY A 274 -16.83 -7.28 -2.81
N ARG A 275 -15.97 -7.71 -3.73
CA ARG A 275 -16.29 -7.76 -5.17
C ARG A 275 -17.43 -8.73 -5.49
N SER A 276 -17.42 -9.91 -4.88
CA SER A 276 -18.48 -10.90 -5.05
C SER A 276 -19.84 -10.36 -4.55
N MET A 277 -19.84 -9.66 -3.41
CA MET A 277 -21.03 -9.03 -2.86
C MET A 277 -21.56 -7.91 -3.80
N GLN A 278 -20.67 -7.05 -4.31
CA GLN A 278 -21.05 -6.01 -5.28
C GLN A 278 -21.60 -6.61 -6.58
N TYR A 279 -21.05 -7.72 -7.05
CA TYR A 279 -21.54 -8.41 -8.24
C TYR A 279 -22.93 -9.01 -8.03
N ARG A 280 -23.19 -9.62 -6.84
CA ARG A 280 -24.48 -10.28 -6.53
C ARG A 280 -25.61 -9.31 -6.22
N TYR A 281 -25.32 -8.28 -5.40
CA TYR A 281 -26.35 -7.41 -4.82
C TYR A 281 -26.39 -6.02 -5.43
N GLY A 282 -25.47 -5.73 -6.34
CA GLY A 282 -25.31 -4.43 -6.99
C GLY A 282 -24.40 -3.47 -6.21
N GLU A 283 -23.68 -2.64 -6.95
CA GLU A 283 -22.71 -1.69 -6.37
C GLU A 283 -23.35 -0.66 -5.45
N GLU A 284 -24.56 -0.18 -5.77
CA GLU A 284 -25.25 0.84 -4.98
C GLU A 284 -25.76 0.31 -3.64
N SER A 285 -26.34 -0.90 -3.66
CA SER A 285 -26.84 -1.55 -2.45
C SER A 285 -25.72 -1.90 -1.47
N MET A 286 -24.55 -2.28 -1.98
CA MET A 286 -23.41 -2.67 -1.17
C MET A 286 -22.51 -1.50 -0.73
N ARG A 287 -22.76 -0.29 -1.21
CA ARG A 287 -21.93 0.89 -0.90
C ARG A 287 -21.85 1.17 0.61
N LEU A 288 -23.00 1.27 1.27
CA LEU A 288 -23.06 1.55 2.71
C LEU A 288 -22.53 0.39 3.56
N PRO A 289 -22.96 -0.88 3.38
CA PRO A 289 -22.42 -2.01 4.13
C PRO A 289 -20.90 -2.15 4.05
N LEU A 290 -20.32 -1.99 2.86
CA LEU A 290 -18.86 -2.06 2.68
C LEU A 290 -18.13 -0.88 3.34
N THR A 291 -18.73 0.31 3.33
CA THR A 291 -18.17 1.46 4.05
C THR A 291 -18.23 1.27 5.56
N ILE A 292 -19.29 0.63 6.06
CA ILE A 292 -19.38 0.26 7.48
C ILE A 292 -18.23 -0.69 7.83
N CYS A 293 -17.97 -1.72 7.01
CA CYS A 293 -16.83 -2.61 7.21
C CYS A 293 -15.49 -1.87 7.29
N LEU A 294 -15.31 -0.86 6.42
CA LEU A 294 -14.09 -0.03 6.45
C LEU A 294 -13.92 0.69 7.79
N GLY A 295 -15.00 1.27 8.32
CA GLY A 295 -15.00 1.99 9.60
C GLY A 295 -14.94 1.10 10.83
N LEU A 296 -15.27 -0.20 10.72
CA LEU A 296 -15.19 -1.15 11.83
C LEU A 296 -13.76 -1.66 12.10
N SER A 297 -12.84 -1.54 11.15
CA SER A 297 -11.47 -2.02 11.31
C SER A 297 -10.73 -1.42 12.53
N PRO A 298 -10.84 -0.10 12.86
CA PRO A 298 -10.25 0.46 14.08
C PRO A 298 -10.84 -0.12 15.37
N MET A 299 -12.10 -0.53 15.38
CA MET A 299 -12.73 -1.13 16.57
C MET A 299 -12.08 -2.44 16.98
N VAL A 300 -11.51 -3.18 16.00
CA VAL A 300 -10.75 -4.41 16.29
C VAL A 300 -9.49 -4.09 17.12
N TYR A 301 -8.81 -3.01 16.81
CA TYR A 301 -7.64 -2.57 17.60
C TYR A 301 -8.05 -1.97 18.95
N LEU A 302 -9.19 -1.29 19.02
CA LEU A 302 -9.73 -0.83 20.30
C LEU A 302 -10.04 -2.02 21.23
N THR A 303 -10.64 -3.11 20.74
CA THR A 303 -10.85 -4.31 21.56
C THR A 303 -9.53 -4.97 21.95
N MET A 304 -8.50 -4.90 21.08
CA MET A 304 -7.15 -5.40 21.38
C MET A 304 -6.45 -4.59 22.49
N THR A 305 -6.73 -3.32 22.67
CA THR A 305 -6.18 -2.54 23.80
C THR A 305 -6.78 -2.96 25.14
N GLN A 306 -8.02 -3.45 25.16
CA GLN A 306 -8.69 -3.95 26.35
C GLN A 306 -8.35 -5.42 26.65
N TYR A 307 -8.20 -6.22 25.60
CA TYR A 307 -7.89 -7.65 25.66
C TYR A 307 -6.59 -7.90 24.90
N ILE A 308 -5.46 -7.68 25.58
CA ILE A 308 -4.12 -7.87 24.98
C ILE A 308 -3.96 -9.35 24.59
N PRO A 309 -3.53 -9.65 23.34
CA PRO A 309 -3.40 -11.02 22.89
C PRO A 309 -2.28 -11.78 23.64
N ASP A 310 -2.59 -12.95 24.16
CA ASP A 310 -1.65 -13.78 24.93
C ASP A 310 -0.70 -14.60 24.06
N GLY A 311 -0.80 -14.50 22.73
CA GLY A 311 0.07 -15.26 21.84
C GLY A 311 -0.15 -14.98 20.35
N LEU A 312 0.67 -15.64 19.52
CA LEU A 312 0.72 -15.41 18.08
C LEU A 312 -0.62 -15.68 17.37
N TRP A 313 -1.38 -16.67 17.81
CA TRP A 313 -2.66 -17.03 17.18
C TRP A 313 -3.77 -16.03 17.48
N THR A 314 -3.86 -15.55 18.71
CA THR A 314 -4.81 -14.50 19.10
C THR A 314 -4.47 -13.18 18.42
N LEU A 315 -3.19 -12.79 18.37
CA LEU A 315 -2.70 -11.67 17.60
C LEU A 315 -3.07 -11.78 16.11
N SER A 316 -2.86 -12.97 15.53
CA SER A 316 -3.17 -13.24 14.12
C SER A 316 -4.67 -13.16 13.85
N ALA A 317 -5.53 -13.60 14.79
CA ALA A 317 -6.98 -13.51 14.66
C ALA A 317 -7.47 -12.05 14.63
N TYR A 318 -6.97 -11.20 15.54
CA TYR A 318 -7.26 -9.76 15.51
C TYR A 318 -6.80 -9.11 14.20
N THR A 319 -5.57 -9.39 13.77
CA THR A 319 -5.02 -8.85 12.51
C THR A 319 -5.81 -9.35 11.31
N PHE A 320 -6.19 -10.63 11.29
CA PHE A 320 -7.03 -11.22 10.25
C PHE A 320 -8.37 -10.47 10.12
N MET A 321 -9.08 -10.29 11.24
CA MET A 321 -10.37 -9.60 11.24
C MET A 321 -10.25 -8.15 10.77
N ALA A 322 -9.27 -7.40 11.27
CA ALA A 322 -9.05 -6.01 10.89
C ALA A 322 -8.73 -5.87 9.39
N GLN A 323 -7.87 -6.73 8.85
CA GLN A 323 -7.48 -6.69 7.43
C GLN A 323 -8.59 -7.21 6.50
N LEU A 324 -9.39 -8.19 6.94
CA LEU A 324 -10.57 -8.65 6.22
C LEU A 324 -11.59 -7.51 6.06
N LEU A 325 -11.90 -6.81 7.16
CA LEU A 325 -12.80 -5.65 7.14
C LEU A 325 -12.28 -4.51 6.26
N PHE A 326 -10.98 -4.24 6.31
CA PHE A 326 -10.33 -3.27 5.43
C PHE A 326 -10.45 -3.67 3.95
N GLY A 327 -10.14 -4.93 3.62
CA GLY A 327 -10.24 -5.45 2.26
C GLY A 327 -11.69 -5.40 1.71
N LEU A 328 -12.68 -5.76 2.52
CA LEU A 328 -14.10 -5.61 2.20
C LEU A 328 -14.43 -4.14 1.88
N GLY A 329 -14.07 -3.24 2.78
CA GLY A 329 -14.44 -1.84 2.70
C GLY A 329 -13.76 -1.08 1.56
N LEU A 330 -12.55 -1.46 1.17
CA LEU A 330 -11.83 -0.81 0.08
C LEU A 330 -12.59 -0.86 -1.26
N ASN A 331 -13.44 -1.87 -1.46
CA ASN A 331 -14.30 -1.95 -2.64
C ASN A 331 -15.30 -0.80 -2.73
N ALA A 332 -15.74 -0.23 -1.60
CA ALA A 332 -16.63 0.93 -1.59
C ALA A 332 -15.95 2.19 -2.16
N CYS A 333 -14.63 2.36 -1.93
CA CYS A 333 -13.87 3.51 -2.41
C CYS A 333 -13.75 3.57 -3.93
N ARG A 334 -13.79 2.42 -4.60
CA ARG A 334 -13.58 2.30 -6.05
C ARG A 334 -14.52 3.20 -6.85
N LYS A 335 -15.81 3.17 -6.54
CA LYS A 335 -16.82 3.95 -7.26
C LYS A 335 -16.61 5.46 -7.14
N TYR A 336 -16.20 5.94 -5.97
CA TYR A 336 -15.90 7.37 -5.78
C TYR A 336 -14.73 7.80 -6.64
N ILE A 337 -13.70 6.95 -6.76
CA ILE A 337 -12.52 7.24 -7.58
C ILE A 337 -12.87 7.21 -9.07
N GLU A 338 -13.70 6.28 -9.51
CA GLU A 338 -14.22 6.25 -10.89
C GLU A 338 -15.01 7.52 -11.21
N ASN A 339 -15.84 7.99 -10.30
CA ASN A 339 -16.59 9.22 -10.47
C ASN A 339 -15.69 10.48 -10.48
N ILE A 340 -14.66 10.54 -9.64
CA ILE A 340 -13.68 11.64 -9.64
C ILE A 340 -12.91 11.68 -10.96
N SER A 341 -12.57 10.54 -11.53
CA SER A 341 -11.81 10.47 -12.80
C SER A 341 -12.66 10.79 -14.03
N GLY A 342 -13.99 10.77 -13.92
CA GLY A 342 -14.93 11.06 -15.02
C GLY A 342 -14.94 10.02 -16.14
N GLU A 343 -14.25 8.93 -16.00
CA GLU A 343 -14.21 7.83 -16.95
C GLU A 343 -14.54 6.52 -16.25
N ARG A 344 -15.41 5.73 -16.89
CA ARG A 344 -15.73 4.37 -16.45
C ARG A 344 -14.53 3.47 -16.77
N TYR A 345 -13.48 3.60 -15.97
CA TYR A 345 -12.36 2.68 -16.06
C TYR A 345 -12.76 1.37 -15.41
N GLN A 346 -13.12 0.43 -16.23
CA GLN A 346 -13.53 -0.91 -15.79
C GLN A 346 -12.42 -1.69 -15.11
N ASN A 347 -11.18 -1.18 -15.08
CA ASN A 347 -10.05 -1.89 -14.51
C ASN A 347 -9.07 -0.97 -13.78
N VAL A 348 -8.36 -1.56 -12.84
CA VAL A 348 -7.23 -1.19 -12.00
C VAL A 348 -6.17 -0.25 -12.65
N VAL A 349 -6.43 0.26 -13.82
CA VAL A 349 -5.57 1.11 -14.65
C VAL A 349 -6.00 2.57 -14.59
N ASN A 350 -6.95 2.93 -13.70
CA ASN A 350 -7.27 4.33 -13.49
C ASN A 350 -6.02 5.06 -12.99
N PRO A 351 -5.47 6.00 -13.78
CA PRO A 351 -4.22 6.66 -13.46
C PRO A 351 -4.30 7.58 -12.23
N LEU A 352 -5.51 7.87 -11.75
CA LEU A 352 -5.76 8.70 -10.57
C LEU A 352 -6.05 7.87 -9.31
N TYR A 353 -6.21 6.54 -9.44
CA TYR A 353 -6.57 5.68 -8.31
C TYR A 353 -5.54 5.79 -7.17
N ILE A 354 -4.27 5.53 -7.47
CA ILE A 354 -3.20 5.61 -6.46
C ILE A 354 -2.95 7.03 -5.97
N PRO A 355 -2.79 8.06 -6.84
CA PRO A 355 -2.58 9.42 -6.38
C PRO A 355 -3.65 9.92 -5.41
N VAL A 356 -4.92 9.64 -5.71
CA VAL A 356 -6.04 10.11 -4.88
C VAL A 356 -6.06 9.37 -3.54
N ILE A 357 -5.92 8.04 -3.53
CA ILE A 357 -5.85 7.29 -2.27
C ILE A 357 -4.63 7.72 -1.44
N SER A 358 -3.45 7.83 -2.06
CA SER A 358 -2.24 8.27 -1.37
C SER A 358 -2.40 9.66 -0.74
N LEU A 359 -3.06 10.59 -1.43
CA LEU A 359 -3.35 11.92 -0.90
C LEU A 359 -4.29 11.86 0.32
N CYS A 360 -5.36 11.06 0.24
CA CYS A 360 -6.31 10.91 1.34
C CYS A 360 -5.69 10.26 2.58
N LEU A 361 -4.73 9.34 2.39
CA LEU A 361 -4.07 8.63 3.48
C LEU A 361 -2.90 9.41 4.07
N LEU A 362 -2.18 10.21 3.29
CA LEU A 362 -0.92 10.85 3.66
C LEU A 362 -1.07 11.71 4.93
N LEU A 363 -2.06 12.60 4.97
CA LEU A 363 -2.24 13.52 6.09
C LEU A 363 -2.62 12.78 7.39
N PRO A 364 -3.63 11.89 7.43
CA PRO A 364 -3.93 11.12 8.63
C PRO A 364 -2.77 10.25 9.11
N MET A 365 -2.03 9.61 8.18
CA MET A 365 -0.85 8.81 8.51
C MET A 365 0.25 9.66 9.16
N ALA A 366 0.52 10.84 8.63
CA ALA A 366 1.50 11.76 9.20
C ALA A 366 1.09 12.26 10.60
N LEU A 367 -0.20 12.53 10.81
CA LEU A 367 -0.72 13.04 12.07
C LEU A 367 -0.81 11.96 13.16
N SER A 368 -0.96 10.69 12.78
CA SER A 368 -1.20 9.59 13.72
C SER A 368 -0.13 9.49 14.82
N GLY A 369 1.14 9.69 14.49
CA GLY A 369 2.24 9.64 15.47
C GLY A 369 2.21 10.81 16.46
N PHE A 370 1.87 12.02 16.01
CA PHE A 370 1.74 13.18 16.89
C PHE A 370 0.58 13.02 17.88
N LEU A 371 -0.49 12.36 17.45
CA LEU A 371 -1.62 12.03 18.32
C LEU A 371 -1.24 10.96 19.34
N LEU A 372 -0.54 9.90 18.89
CA LEU A 372 -0.08 8.82 19.78
C LEU A 372 0.91 9.28 20.85
N GLU A 373 1.69 10.33 20.62
CA GLU A 373 2.56 10.91 21.65
C GLU A 373 1.80 11.70 22.72
N ARG A 374 0.53 12.05 22.48
CA ARG A 374 -0.29 12.91 23.37
C ARG A 374 -1.43 12.17 24.09
N MET A 375 -1.75 10.95 23.66
CA MET A 375 -2.87 10.18 24.22
C MET A 375 -2.50 8.69 24.34
N SER A 376 -3.21 7.95 25.18
CA SER A 376 -3.07 6.50 25.29
C SER A 376 -3.57 5.80 24.02
N TYR A 377 -3.11 4.58 23.76
CA TYR A 377 -3.57 3.76 22.63
C TYR A 377 -5.08 3.55 22.66
N GLU A 378 -5.65 3.31 23.83
CA GLU A 378 -7.10 3.14 23.98
C GLU A 378 -7.87 4.38 23.52
N HIS A 379 -7.49 5.57 24.01
CA HIS A 379 -8.13 6.83 23.60
C HIS A 379 -7.91 7.11 22.11
N PHE A 380 -6.74 6.76 21.57
CA PHE A 380 -6.46 6.92 20.15
C PHE A 380 -7.37 6.05 19.28
N PHE A 381 -7.47 4.75 19.56
CA PHE A 381 -8.33 3.85 18.77
C PHE A 381 -9.82 4.12 19.01
N LEU A 382 -10.20 4.63 20.18
CA LEU A 382 -11.57 5.10 20.42
C LEU A 382 -11.88 6.32 19.54
N MET A 383 -11.00 7.32 19.52
CA MET A 383 -11.12 8.49 18.65
C MET A 383 -11.20 8.09 17.18
N ASP A 384 -10.32 7.18 16.75
CA ASP A 384 -10.27 6.67 15.38
C ASP A 384 -11.58 5.95 15.01
N ALA A 385 -12.10 5.10 15.89
CA ALA A 385 -13.39 4.44 15.71
C ALA A 385 -14.57 5.43 15.65
N LEU A 386 -14.51 6.52 16.42
CA LEU A 386 -15.54 7.60 16.39
C LEU A 386 -15.48 8.44 15.10
N CYS A 387 -14.39 8.43 14.35
CA CYS A 387 -14.32 9.06 13.03
C CYS A 387 -15.13 8.28 11.96
N ALA A 388 -15.38 6.99 12.13
CA ALA A 388 -16.09 6.17 11.15
C ALA A 388 -17.56 6.59 10.91
N PRO A 389 -18.39 6.89 11.94
CA PRO A 389 -19.76 7.36 11.75
C PRO A 389 -19.87 8.63 10.89
N ILE A 390 -18.87 9.49 10.90
CA ILE A 390 -18.83 10.72 10.08
C ILE A 390 -18.87 10.34 8.59
N ALA A 391 -18.08 9.35 8.19
CA ALA A 391 -18.09 8.84 6.83
C ALA A 391 -19.42 8.20 6.45
N TRP A 392 -20.04 7.44 7.35
CA TRP A 392 -21.33 6.78 7.11
C TRP A 392 -22.45 7.79 6.89
N ILE A 393 -22.50 8.84 7.72
CA ILE A 393 -23.46 9.95 7.57
C ILE A 393 -23.22 10.69 6.24
N GLY A 394 -21.96 10.98 5.89
CA GLY A 394 -21.61 11.62 4.62
C GLY A 394 -22.12 10.85 3.40
N ILE A 395 -22.00 9.51 3.41
CA ILE A 395 -22.47 8.64 2.33
C ILE A 395 -24.00 8.60 2.28
N LEU A 396 -24.68 8.54 3.41
CA LEU A 396 -26.14 8.58 3.46
C LEU A 396 -26.66 9.88 2.88
N LEU A 397 -26.09 11.01 3.27
CA LEU A 397 -26.47 12.34 2.73
C LEU A 397 -26.21 12.41 1.22
N PHE A 398 -25.08 11.89 0.75
CA PHE A 398 -24.79 11.85 -0.68
C PHE A 398 -25.80 11.01 -1.46
N SER A 399 -26.18 9.84 -0.97
CA SER A 399 -27.16 8.98 -1.61
C SER A 399 -28.55 9.64 -1.70
N ILE A 400 -28.95 10.40 -0.69
CA ILE A 400 -30.21 11.16 -0.69
C ILE A 400 -30.18 12.29 -1.73
N VAL A 401 -29.07 13.04 -1.80
CA VAL A 401 -28.91 14.15 -2.77
C VAL A 401 -28.92 13.65 -4.20
N MET A 402 -28.25 12.51 -4.46
CA MET A 402 -28.22 11.95 -5.81
C MET A 402 -29.57 11.37 -6.27
N ARG A 403 -30.36 10.76 -5.35
CA ARG A 403 -31.74 10.32 -5.66
C ARG A 403 -32.68 11.48 -6.00
N LYS A 404 -32.45 12.69 -5.45
CA LYS A 404 -33.27 13.85 -5.80
C LYS A 404 -32.91 14.50 -7.14
N ARG A 405 -31.75 14.12 -7.73
CA ARG A 405 -31.29 14.64 -9.03
C ARG A 405 -31.51 13.67 -10.19
N ALA A 406 -31.84 12.42 -9.91
CA ALA A 406 -32.26 11.39 -10.87
C ALA A 406 -33.79 11.34 -10.93
#